data_1795d4051575cab649636dc036542673
#
_entry.id   1795d4051575cab649636dc036542673
#
_cell.length_a   1.000
_cell.length_b   1.000
_cell.length_c   1.000
_cell.angle_alpha   90.00
_cell.angle_beta   90.00
_cell.angle_gamma   90.00
#
_symmetry.space_group_name_H-M   'P 1'
#
loop_
_entity.id
_entity.type
_entity.pdbx_description
1 polymer ?
#
loop_
_entity_poly.entity_id
_entity_poly.type
_entity_poly.pdbx_seq_one_letter_code
_entity_poly.pdbx_strand_id
1 'polypeptide(L)'
;MACGITRVAYNFMPVLDWTRTELAQKWADGSRALAFDRTDFIAFELHLLRRPGAEALYDAATRERAAARFAAMDEATRATLERTIVAGMPGRMVDAYTAAGFQAALDAYKEIDAAALRENLAYFLRAVVPVAAAAGVYLAIHPDDPPMPLLGLPRVVSNDADIRHVLAAVDDVHNGLTFCVGSYGSNAANNVEAMAEAHASRVHFVHLRNVRRTDAAGSFVESDHLDGEVDMFRVVRTFTRERARRVAEGWADAGLPFRPDHGHQMLDDLRDEKKTNPGYTAIGRLRGLAEIRGLQEAIVRVEREAGGEVSG
;
A
#
# COMPACT_ATOMS: atom_id res chain seq x y z
N MET A 1 -16.67 20.31 -1.86
CA MET A 1 -16.63 21.73 -1.41
C MET A 1 -17.47 21.98 -0.17
N ALA A 2 -18.75 21.58 -0.14
CA ALA A 2 -19.61 21.82 1.02
C ALA A 2 -19.06 21.25 2.35
N CYS A 3 -18.22 20.22 2.33
CA CYS A 3 -17.62 19.58 3.52
C CYS A 3 -16.17 20.00 3.80
N GLY A 4 -15.59 20.93 3.02
CA GLY A 4 -14.20 21.37 3.19
C GLY A 4 -13.13 20.29 2.90
N ILE A 5 -13.48 19.22 2.17
CA ILE A 5 -12.53 18.17 1.79
C ILE A 5 -11.70 18.67 0.61
N THR A 6 -10.38 18.79 0.82
CA THR A 6 -9.42 19.27 -0.19
C THR A 6 -8.54 18.16 -0.77
N ARG A 7 -8.60 16.94 -0.23
CA ARG A 7 -7.82 15.78 -0.70
C ARG A 7 -8.69 14.54 -0.80
N VAL A 8 -8.52 13.77 -1.87
CA VAL A 8 -9.19 12.50 -2.06
C VAL A 8 -8.13 11.45 -2.40
N ALA A 9 -7.88 10.55 -1.45
CA ALA A 9 -7.08 9.36 -1.70
C ALA A 9 -7.94 8.28 -2.35
N TYR A 10 -7.42 7.63 -3.39
CA TYR A 10 -8.10 6.55 -4.11
C TYR A 10 -7.09 5.53 -4.62
N ASN A 11 -7.56 4.35 -4.98
CA ASN A 11 -6.76 3.32 -5.63
C ASN A 11 -7.38 2.93 -6.99
N PHE A 12 -6.56 2.32 -7.85
CA PHE A 12 -6.98 1.86 -9.18
C PHE A 12 -6.54 0.40 -9.38
N MET A 13 -6.99 -0.45 -8.49
CA MET A 13 -6.67 -1.87 -8.42
C MET A 13 -7.89 -2.69 -8.83
N PRO A 14 -7.86 -3.43 -9.96
CA PRO A 14 -9.01 -4.20 -10.40
C PRO A 14 -9.30 -5.38 -9.46
N VAL A 15 -10.57 -5.63 -9.16
CA VAL A 15 -11.13 -6.76 -8.40
C VAL A 15 -10.60 -6.87 -6.98
N LEU A 16 -9.28 -7.06 -6.81
CA LEU A 16 -8.61 -7.21 -5.53
C LEU A 16 -7.73 -5.99 -5.28
N ASP A 17 -8.17 -5.10 -4.39
CA ASP A 17 -7.43 -3.87 -4.08
C ASP A 17 -6.19 -4.16 -3.21
N TRP A 18 -6.38 -4.45 -1.96
CA TRP A 18 -5.33 -4.81 -0.99
C TRP A 18 -5.48 -6.28 -0.60
N THR A 19 -4.38 -6.99 -0.40
CA THR A 19 -4.45 -8.37 0.08
C THR A 19 -3.27 -8.77 0.97
N ARG A 20 -3.53 -9.67 1.90
CA ARG A 20 -2.57 -10.36 2.75
C ARG A 20 -2.94 -11.85 2.81
N THR A 21 -1.99 -12.67 3.20
CA THR A 21 -2.21 -14.11 3.42
C THR A 21 -2.34 -14.44 4.89
N GLU A 22 -1.79 -13.59 5.77
CA GLU A 22 -1.85 -13.73 7.22
C GLU A 22 -2.13 -12.37 7.88
N LEU A 23 -3.10 -12.34 8.79
CA LEU A 23 -3.50 -11.11 9.49
C LEU A 23 -2.92 -11.00 10.90
N ALA A 24 -2.29 -12.06 11.41
CA ALA A 24 -1.83 -12.16 12.78
C ALA A 24 -0.46 -12.84 12.90
N GLN A 25 0.45 -12.60 11.94
CA GLN A 25 1.82 -13.12 11.97
C GLN A 25 2.51 -12.68 13.25
N LYS A 26 2.96 -13.65 14.05
CA LYS A 26 3.66 -13.38 15.31
C LYS A 26 5.00 -12.68 15.06
N TRP A 27 5.24 -11.62 15.79
CA TRP A 27 6.49 -10.88 15.85
C TRP A 27 7.32 -11.26 17.06
N ALA A 28 8.63 -10.92 17.06
CA ALA A 28 9.55 -11.34 18.13
C ALA A 28 9.18 -10.79 19.52
N ASP A 29 8.56 -9.63 19.61
CA ASP A 29 8.11 -8.98 20.84
C ASP A 29 6.73 -9.50 21.33
N GLY A 30 6.17 -10.50 20.66
CA GLY A 30 4.85 -11.07 20.96
C GLY A 30 3.68 -10.32 20.30
N SER A 31 3.91 -9.20 19.64
CA SER A 31 2.89 -8.53 18.82
C SER A 31 2.52 -9.35 17.59
N ARG A 32 1.46 -8.90 16.88
CA ARG A 32 1.02 -9.55 15.64
C ARG A 32 0.97 -8.53 14.51
N ALA A 33 1.52 -8.92 13.37
CA ALA A 33 1.62 -8.10 12.16
C ALA A 33 0.88 -8.71 10.98
N LEU A 34 0.55 -7.89 9.99
CA LEU A 34 0.04 -8.35 8.71
C LEU A 34 1.20 -8.90 7.87
N ALA A 35 0.96 -10.00 7.15
CA ALA A 35 1.95 -10.58 6.25
C ALA A 35 1.35 -11.01 4.92
N PHE A 36 2.17 -10.97 3.90
CA PHE A 36 1.91 -11.53 2.58
C PHE A 36 2.98 -12.58 2.28
N ASP A 37 2.58 -13.83 2.23
CA ASP A 37 3.42 -14.95 1.77
C ASP A 37 3.03 -15.31 0.35
N ARG A 38 3.97 -15.17 -0.57
CA ARG A 38 3.71 -15.42 -1.99
C ARG A 38 3.44 -16.90 -2.28
N THR A 39 4.06 -17.82 -1.54
CA THR A 39 3.82 -19.25 -1.70
C THR A 39 2.40 -19.62 -1.27
N ASP A 40 1.93 -19.08 -0.14
CA ASP A 40 0.56 -19.26 0.32
C ASP A 40 -0.44 -18.66 -0.67
N PHE A 41 -0.14 -17.48 -1.22
CA PHE A 41 -0.99 -16.86 -2.23
C PHE A 41 -1.08 -17.69 -3.52
N ILE A 42 0.04 -18.22 -4.01
CA ILE A 42 0.07 -19.10 -5.18
C ILE A 42 -0.65 -20.44 -4.87
N ALA A 43 -0.50 -20.97 -3.66
CA ALA A 43 -1.23 -22.17 -3.23
C ALA A 43 -2.76 -21.91 -3.22
N PHE A 44 -3.20 -20.74 -2.78
CA PHE A 44 -4.60 -20.33 -2.91
C PHE A 44 -5.04 -20.28 -4.38
N GLU A 45 -4.29 -19.59 -5.24
CA GLU A 45 -4.66 -19.41 -6.65
C GLU A 45 -4.77 -20.75 -7.40
N LEU A 46 -3.79 -21.66 -7.21
CA LEU A 46 -3.71 -22.92 -7.95
C LEU A 46 -4.61 -24.03 -7.37
N HIS A 47 -4.77 -24.10 -6.06
CA HIS A 47 -5.39 -25.26 -5.41
C HIS A 47 -6.72 -24.99 -4.72
N LEU A 48 -6.98 -23.77 -4.26
CA LEU A 48 -8.26 -23.37 -3.67
C LEU A 48 -9.16 -22.72 -4.72
N LEU A 49 -8.77 -21.61 -5.29
CA LEU A 49 -9.52 -20.91 -6.35
C LEU A 49 -9.52 -21.69 -7.66
N ARG A 50 -8.43 -22.42 -7.95
CA ARG A 50 -8.23 -23.20 -9.20
C ARG A 50 -8.47 -22.33 -10.44
N ARG A 51 -7.90 -21.13 -10.43
CA ARG A 51 -8.11 -20.17 -11.52
C ARG A 51 -7.66 -20.76 -12.86
N PRO A 52 -8.51 -20.74 -13.90
CA PRO A 52 -8.16 -21.26 -15.21
C PRO A 52 -6.91 -20.57 -15.78
N GLY A 53 -5.95 -21.36 -16.28
CA GLY A 53 -4.72 -20.87 -16.89
C GLY A 53 -3.65 -20.36 -15.91
N ALA A 54 -3.89 -20.37 -14.59
CA ALA A 54 -2.94 -19.87 -13.60
C ALA A 54 -1.60 -20.61 -13.60
N GLU A 55 -1.60 -21.91 -13.86
CA GLU A 55 -0.37 -22.73 -13.89
C GLU A 55 0.68 -22.22 -14.89
N ALA A 56 0.24 -21.63 -16.01
CA ALA A 56 1.13 -21.10 -17.04
C ALA A 56 1.92 -19.85 -16.58
N LEU A 57 1.50 -19.19 -15.49
CA LEU A 57 2.16 -18.00 -14.94
C LEU A 57 3.35 -18.35 -14.05
N TYR A 58 3.52 -19.61 -13.68
CA TYR A 58 4.50 -20.04 -12.69
C TYR A 58 5.41 -21.12 -13.23
N ASP A 59 6.70 -21.02 -12.92
CA ASP A 59 7.65 -22.09 -13.23
C ASP A 59 7.38 -23.37 -12.41
N ALA A 60 8.00 -24.47 -12.82
CA ALA A 60 7.79 -25.77 -12.19
C ALA A 60 8.15 -25.79 -10.71
N ALA A 61 9.26 -25.15 -10.34
CA ALA A 61 9.72 -25.11 -8.94
C ALA A 61 8.77 -24.30 -8.05
N THR A 62 8.20 -23.21 -8.56
CA THR A 62 7.21 -22.41 -7.84
C THR A 62 5.90 -23.18 -7.65
N ARG A 63 5.44 -23.90 -8.67
CA ARG A 63 4.25 -24.78 -8.58
C ARG A 63 4.45 -25.91 -7.57
N GLU A 64 5.63 -26.52 -7.56
CA GLU A 64 5.96 -27.59 -6.61
C GLU A 64 5.96 -27.07 -5.17
N ARG A 65 6.58 -25.91 -4.91
CA ARG A 65 6.54 -25.28 -3.57
C ARG A 65 5.10 -24.98 -3.12
N ALA A 66 4.29 -24.42 -4.01
CA ALA A 66 2.88 -24.12 -3.70
C ALA A 66 2.07 -25.39 -3.42
N ALA A 67 2.28 -26.48 -4.20
CA ALA A 67 1.62 -27.76 -3.98
C ALA A 67 2.03 -28.40 -2.66
N ALA A 68 3.33 -28.41 -2.33
CA ALA A 68 3.84 -28.91 -1.06
C ALA A 68 3.26 -28.11 0.14
N ARG A 69 3.22 -26.79 0.02
CA ARG A 69 2.63 -25.91 1.03
C ARG A 69 1.14 -26.19 1.21
N PHE A 70 0.39 -26.31 0.12
CA PHE A 70 -1.05 -26.63 0.16
C PHE A 70 -1.31 -28.02 0.82
N ALA A 71 -0.49 -29.01 0.49
CA ALA A 71 -0.60 -30.36 1.09
C ALA A 71 -0.36 -30.34 2.62
N ALA A 72 0.50 -29.45 3.09
CA ALA A 72 0.81 -29.28 4.51
C ALA A 72 -0.25 -28.49 5.30
N MET A 73 -1.19 -27.79 4.62
CA MET A 73 -2.26 -27.05 5.29
C MET A 73 -3.40 -27.98 5.69
N ASP A 74 -3.89 -27.86 6.92
CA ASP A 74 -5.15 -28.43 7.32
C ASP A 74 -6.37 -27.65 6.74
N GLU A 75 -7.56 -28.16 6.91
CA GLU A 75 -8.79 -27.56 6.38
C GLU A 75 -9.05 -26.16 6.98
N ALA A 76 -8.79 -25.97 8.26
CA ALA A 76 -8.98 -24.69 8.94
C ALA A 76 -8.03 -23.60 8.40
N THR A 77 -6.79 -23.96 8.15
CA THR A 77 -5.79 -23.09 7.52
C THR A 77 -6.19 -22.71 6.10
N ARG A 78 -6.63 -23.67 5.28
CA ARG A 78 -7.12 -23.42 3.92
C ARG A 78 -8.31 -22.47 3.91
N ALA A 79 -9.30 -22.72 4.75
CA ALA A 79 -10.49 -21.86 4.88
C ALA A 79 -10.15 -20.46 5.37
N THR A 80 -9.16 -20.32 6.25
CA THR A 80 -8.68 -19.01 6.72
C THR A 80 -7.97 -18.25 5.63
N LEU A 81 -7.07 -18.90 4.89
CA LEU A 81 -6.35 -18.32 3.77
C LEU A 81 -7.30 -17.80 2.69
N GLU A 82 -8.27 -18.62 2.29
CA GLU A 82 -9.29 -18.24 1.31
C GLU A 82 -10.08 -17.01 1.77
N ARG A 83 -10.61 -17.03 3.00
CA ARG A 83 -11.33 -15.88 3.55
C ARG A 83 -10.47 -14.62 3.59
N THR A 84 -9.23 -14.74 4.02
CA THR A 84 -8.31 -13.60 4.15
C THR A 84 -8.05 -12.94 2.80
N ILE A 85 -7.78 -13.73 1.77
CA ILE A 85 -7.48 -13.21 0.43
C ILE A 85 -8.73 -12.63 -0.22
N VAL A 86 -9.84 -13.35 -0.21
CA VAL A 86 -11.09 -12.94 -0.89
C VAL A 86 -11.75 -11.73 -0.21
N ALA A 87 -11.63 -11.63 1.12
CA ALA A 87 -12.16 -10.47 1.86
C ALA A 87 -11.40 -9.17 1.55
N GLY A 88 -10.12 -9.24 1.22
CA GLY A 88 -9.28 -8.05 1.00
C GLY A 88 -9.05 -7.26 2.29
N MET A 89 -9.13 -5.94 2.22
CA MET A 89 -8.81 -5.05 3.35
C MET A 89 -9.69 -5.30 4.57
N PRO A 90 -9.11 -5.48 5.78
CA PRO A 90 -9.86 -5.60 7.01
C PRO A 90 -10.78 -4.40 7.27
N GLY A 91 -12.05 -4.67 7.62
CA GLY A 91 -13.04 -3.63 7.88
C GLY A 91 -13.75 -3.09 6.63
N ARG A 92 -13.55 -3.69 5.47
CA ARG A 92 -14.33 -3.37 4.26
C ARG A 92 -15.81 -3.68 4.50
N MET A 93 -16.69 -2.73 4.16
CA MET A 93 -18.14 -2.86 4.33
C MET A 93 -18.85 -3.54 3.12
N VAL A 94 -18.09 -3.95 2.11
CA VAL A 94 -18.66 -4.65 0.94
C VAL A 94 -18.68 -6.14 1.25
N ASP A 95 -19.79 -6.79 0.95
CA ASP A 95 -19.93 -8.25 1.09
C ASP A 95 -18.75 -8.95 0.38
N ALA A 96 -18.10 -9.87 1.09
CA ALA A 96 -17.06 -10.68 0.49
C ALA A 96 -17.63 -11.43 -0.71
N TYR A 97 -16.89 -11.51 -1.79
CA TYR A 97 -17.27 -12.33 -2.92
C TYR A 97 -17.45 -13.79 -2.48
N THR A 98 -18.42 -14.49 -3.04
CA THR A 98 -18.34 -15.96 -3.10
C THR A 98 -17.20 -16.34 -4.05
N ALA A 99 -16.61 -17.53 -3.91
CA ALA A 99 -15.56 -17.99 -4.83
C ALA A 99 -15.97 -17.87 -6.31
N ALA A 100 -17.22 -18.24 -6.64
CA ALA A 100 -17.77 -18.10 -7.99
C ALA A 100 -17.90 -16.63 -8.44
N GLY A 101 -18.39 -15.75 -7.55
CA GLY A 101 -18.48 -14.31 -7.85
C GLY A 101 -17.11 -13.66 -7.99
N PHE A 102 -16.13 -14.11 -7.22
CA PHE A 102 -14.74 -13.65 -7.33
C PHE A 102 -14.13 -14.07 -8.67
N GLN A 103 -14.31 -15.35 -9.09
CA GLN A 103 -13.86 -15.81 -10.40
C GLN A 103 -14.54 -15.05 -11.55
N ALA A 104 -15.85 -14.82 -11.47
CA ALA A 104 -16.56 -14.02 -12.48
C ALA A 104 -16.04 -12.59 -12.59
N ALA A 105 -15.67 -11.97 -11.46
CA ALA A 105 -15.03 -10.65 -11.46
C ALA A 105 -13.65 -10.68 -12.11
N LEU A 106 -12.83 -11.72 -11.88
CA LEU A 106 -11.55 -11.91 -12.56
C LEU A 106 -11.74 -12.10 -14.07
N ASP A 107 -12.72 -12.88 -14.48
CA ASP A 107 -13.01 -13.17 -15.89
C ASP A 107 -13.39 -11.90 -16.67
N ALA A 108 -13.99 -10.90 -16.01
CA ALA A 108 -14.29 -9.60 -16.63
C ALA A 108 -13.04 -8.81 -17.05
N TYR A 109 -11.88 -9.13 -16.46
CA TYR A 109 -10.59 -8.47 -16.75
C TYR A 109 -9.65 -9.31 -17.64
N LYS A 110 -10.04 -10.50 -18.08
CA LYS A 110 -9.16 -11.43 -18.81
C LYS A 110 -8.52 -10.85 -20.09
N GLU A 111 -9.19 -9.89 -20.74
CA GLU A 111 -8.72 -9.22 -21.95
C GLU A 111 -8.03 -7.88 -21.65
N ILE A 112 -7.89 -7.49 -20.38
CA ILE A 112 -7.30 -6.22 -19.97
C ILE A 112 -5.87 -6.48 -19.49
N ASP A 113 -4.90 -6.21 -20.35
CA ASP A 113 -3.49 -6.25 -20.02
C ASP A 113 -3.04 -4.94 -19.31
N ALA A 114 -1.75 -4.86 -18.96
CA ALA A 114 -1.19 -3.70 -18.29
C ALA A 114 -1.26 -2.41 -19.15
N ALA A 115 -1.15 -2.53 -20.48
CA ALA A 115 -1.25 -1.38 -21.38
C ALA A 115 -2.68 -0.84 -21.44
N ALA A 116 -3.65 -1.74 -21.60
CA ALA A 116 -5.07 -1.38 -21.57
C ALA A 116 -5.49 -0.80 -20.20
N LEU A 117 -4.99 -1.36 -19.09
CA LEU A 117 -5.29 -0.84 -17.76
C LEU A 117 -4.68 0.56 -17.54
N ARG A 118 -3.46 0.83 -18.02
CA ARG A 118 -2.86 2.17 -17.99
C ARG A 118 -3.67 3.18 -18.79
N GLU A 119 -4.15 2.81 -19.98
CA GLU A 119 -4.98 3.70 -20.79
C GLU A 119 -6.34 3.96 -20.12
N ASN A 120 -6.94 2.96 -19.50
CA ASN A 120 -8.16 3.14 -18.70
C ASN A 120 -7.94 4.12 -17.53
N LEU A 121 -6.81 4.02 -16.85
CA LEU A 121 -6.43 4.97 -15.79
C LEU A 121 -6.23 6.38 -16.37
N ALA A 122 -5.53 6.51 -17.48
CA ALA A 122 -5.31 7.80 -18.14
C ALA A 122 -6.64 8.42 -18.62
N TYR A 123 -7.56 7.62 -19.18
CA TYR A 123 -8.90 8.06 -19.54
C TYR A 123 -9.66 8.59 -18.31
N PHE A 124 -9.65 7.86 -17.21
CA PHE A 124 -10.25 8.31 -15.95
C PHE A 124 -9.65 9.64 -15.48
N LEU A 125 -8.32 9.75 -15.45
CA LEU A 125 -7.62 10.95 -14.99
C LEU A 125 -7.95 12.17 -15.85
N ARG A 126 -7.96 12.03 -17.17
CA ARG A 126 -8.33 13.13 -18.11
C ARG A 126 -9.74 13.65 -17.85
N ALA A 127 -10.65 12.78 -17.39
CA ALA A 127 -12.03 13.18 -17.09
C ALA A 127 -12.16 13.84 -15.71
N VAL A 128 -11.47 13.33 -14.67
CA VAL A 128 -11.72 13.75 -13.29
C VAL A 128 -10.78 14.85 -12.79
N VAL A 129 -9.53 14.91 -13.28
CA VAL A 129 -8.56 15.90 -12.80
C VAL A 129 -9.00 17.34 -13.06
N PRO A 130 -9.52 17.72 -14.25
CA PRO A 130 -10.02 19.07 -14.48
C PRO A 130 -11.17 19.47 -13.53
N VAL A 131 -12.03 18.51 -13.18
CA VAL A 131 -13.14 18.75 -12.23
C VAL A 131 -12.60 18.93 -10.82
N ALA A 132 -11.62 18.11 -10.42
CA ALA A 132 -10.95 18.24 -9.12
C ALA A 132 -10.22 19.58 -9.01
N ALA A 133 -9.48 20.00 -10.05
CA ALA A 133 -8.80 21.28 -10.10
C ALA A 133 -9.76 22.47 -9.96
N ALA A 134 -10.86 22.47 -10.71
CA ALA A 134 -11.90 23.50 -10.61
C ALA A 134 -12.56 23.54 -9.22
N ALA A 135 -12.55 22.41 -8.50
CA ALA A 135 -13.07 22.29 -7.15
C ALA A 135 -12.01 22.56 -6.05
N GLY A 136 -10.75 22.80 -6.39
CA GLY A 136 -9.65 22.93 -5.43
C GLY A 136 -9.37 21.63 -4.66
N VAL A 137 -9.57 20.47 -5.28
CA VAL A 137 -9.39 19.16 -4.69
C VAL A 137 -8.17 18.48 -5.31
N TYR A 138 -7.25 18.02 -4.46
CA TYR A 138 -6.11 17.21 -4.86
C TYR A 138 -6.49 15.72 -4.87
N LEU A 139 -6.32 15.07 -6.01
CA LEU A 139 -6.46 13.62 -6.14
C LEU A 139 -5.13 12.95 -5.79
N ALA A 140 -5.18 11.88 -5.02
CA ALA A 140 -4.01 11.20 -4.50
C ALA A 140 -4.14 9.69 -4.71
N ILE A 141 -3.60 9.18 -5.84
CA ILE A 141 -3.66 7.74 -6.13
C ILE A 141 -2.74 6.96 -5.18
N HIS A 142 -3.28 5.89 -4.60
CA HIS A 142 -2.53 4.96 -3.75
C HIS A 142 -1.82 3.91 -4.62
N PRO A 143 -0.58 3.52 -4.32
CA PRO A 143 0.10 2.45 -5.03
C PRO A 143 -0.57 1.09 -4.82
N ASP A 144 -0.31 0.19 -5.74
CA ASP A 144 -0.72 -1.22 -5.63
C ASP A 144 -0.18 -1.86 -4.34
N ASP A 145 -0.97 -2.73 -3.72
CA ASP A 145 -0.57 -3.43 -2.50
C ASP A 145 -1.08 -4.88 -2.48
N PRO A 146 -0.21 -5.85 -2.71
CA PRO A 146 1.21 -5.77 -3.11
C PRO A 146 1.46 -5.14 -4.49
N PRO A 147 2.64 -4.53 -4.71
CA PRO A 147 2.99 -3.88 -5.97
C PRO A 147 3.51 -4.89 -7.01
N MET A 148 2.68 -5.86 -7.34
CA MET A 148 2.96 -6.89 -8.34
C MET A 148 1.66 -7.45 -8.92
N PRO A 149 1.64 -7.98 -10.16
CA PRO A 149 0.49 -8.67 -10.72
C PRO A 149 0.04 -9.85 -9.86
N LEU A 150 -1.27 -9.96 -9.63
CA LEU A 150 -1.90 -11.01 -8.84
C LEU A 150 -3.11 -11.58 -9.57
N LEU A 151 -3.32 -12.89 -9.51
CA LEU A 151 -4.50 -13.56 -10.10
C LEU A 151 -4.68 -13.27 -11.60
N GLY A 152 -3.58 -13.06 -12.33
CA GLY A 152 -3.64 -12.63 -13.72
C GLY A 152 -4.02 -11.16 -13.94
N LEU A 153 -4.32 -10.42 -12.90
CA LEU A 153 -4.64 -8.98 -12.98
C LEU A 153 -3.36 -8.15 -13.06
N PRO A 154 -3.26 -7.19 -13.99
CA PRO A 154 -2.15 -6.25 -14.01
C PRO A 154 -2.21 -5.28 -12.84
N ARG A 155 -1.04 -4.71 -12.49
CA ARG A 155 -0.85 -3.64 -11.55
C ARG A 155 -0.08 -2.52 -12.26
N VAL A 156 -0.51 -1.27 -12.09
CA VAL A 156 -0.02 -0.13 -12.90
C VAL A 156 0.37 1.10 -12.07
N VAL A 157 0.49 0.94 -10.75
CA VAL A 157 0.98 1.95 -9.81
C VAL A 157 1.94 1.29 -8.82
N SER A 158 2.97 0.60 -9.33
CA SER A 158 3.82 -0.29 -8.53
C SER A 158 5.29 0.17 -8.39
N ASN A 159 5.73 1.12 -9.21
CA ASN A 159 7.13 1.55 -9.29
C ASN A 159 7.28 2.98 -9.84
N ASP A 160 8.51 3.47 -9.93
CA ASP A 160 8.82 4.83 -10.41
C ASP A 160 8.31 5.11 -11.84
N ALA A 161 8.45 4.13 -12.74
CA ALA A 161 7.96 4.28 -14.13
C ALA A 161 6.43 4.42 -14.18
N ASP A 162 5.72 3.67 -13.35
CA ASP A 162 4.26 3.78 -13.23
C ASP A 162 3.86 5.15 -12.67
N ILE A 163 4.56 5.66 -11.65
CA ILE A 163 4.33 7.02 -11.12
C ILE A 163 4.47 8.05 -12.25
N ARG A 164 5.55 8.00 -13.01
CA ARG A 164 5.77 8.92 -14.14
C ARG A 164 4.63 8.84 -15.15
N HIS A 165 4.17 7.65 -15.45
CA HIS A 165 3.04 7.44 -16.38
C HIS A 165 1.75 8.07 -15.85
N VAL A 166 1.42 7.86 -14.58
CA VAL A 166 0.24 8.46 -13.92
C VAL A 166 0.31 9.99 -13.95
N LEU A 167 1.45 10.56 -13.59
CA LEU A 167 1.62 12.02 -13.53
C LEU A 167 1.61 12.66 -14.92
N ALA A 168 2.16 11.98 -15.93
CA ALA A 168 2.16 12.45 -17.32
C ALA A 168 0.79 12.33 -18.01
N ALA A 169 -0.11 11.48 -17.53
CA ALA A 169 -1.46 11.33 -18.10
C ALA A 169 -2.26 12.64 -18.07
N VAL A 170 -2.08 13.43 -17.00
CA VAL A 170 -2.55 14.81 -16.85
C VAL A 170 -1.52 15.57 -16.02
N ASP A 171 -0.76 16.45 -16.63
CA ASP A 171 0.27 17.25 -15.95
C ASP A 171 -0.38 18.44 -15.23
N ASP A 172 -0.99 18.14 -14.10
CA ASP A 172 -1.66 19.11 -13.23
C ASP A 172 -1.34 18.77 -11.77
N VAL A 173 -1.14 19.77 -10.92
CA VAL A 173 -0.82 19.58 -9.50
C VAL A 173 -1.93 18.82 -8.76
N HIS A 174 -3.17 18.89 -9.22
CA HIS A 174 -4.29 18.15 -8.63
C HIS A 174 -4.31 16.65 -8.97
N ASN A 175 -3.46 16.21 -9.93
CA ASN A 175 -3.17 14.80 -10.18
C ASN A 175 -1.92 14.42 -9.41
N GLY A 176 -2.05 13.73 -8.30
CA GLY A 176 -0.91 13.41 -7.43
C GLY A 176 -1.03 12.06 -6.76
N LEU A 177 -0.23 11.88 -5.72
CA LEU A 177 0.05 10.58 -5.12
C LEU A 177 -0.33 10.53 -3.63
N THR A 178 -0.88 9.42 -3.22
CA THR A 178 -0.68 8.90 -1.87
C THR A 178 0.62 8.11 -1.87
N PHE A 179 1.67 8.63 -1.24
CA PHE A 179 2.96 7.93 -1.20
C PHE A 179 2.97 6.93 -0.05
N CYS A 180 2.76 5.67 -0.35
CA CYS A 180 2.77 4.59 0.64
C CYS A 180 4.13 3.89 0.66
N VAL A 181 4.93 4.18 1.70
CA VAL A 181 6.29 3.69 1.85
C VAL A 181 6.34 2.16 1.89
N GLY A 182 5.45 1.52 2.65
CA GLY A 182 5.44 0.08 2.76
C GLY A 182 4.94 -0.64 1.50
N SER A 183 3.98 -0.06 0.74
CA SER A 183 3.58 -0.63 -0.54
C SER A 183 4.75 -0.64 -1.52
N TYR A 184 5.39 0.51 -1.76
CA TYR A 184 6.56 0.56 -2.64
C TYR A 184 7.74 -0.26 -2.09
N GLY A 185 7.98 -0.24 -0.77
CA GLY A 185 9.09 -0.93 -0.10
C GLY A 185 9.00 -2.45 -0.13
N SER A 186 7.80 -3.02 -0.32
CA SER A 186 7.64 -4.47 -0.48
C SER A 186 8.19 -5.00 -1.81
N ASN A 187 8.40 -4.13 -2.81
CA ASN A 187 9.08 -4.48 -4.06
C ASN A 187 10.59 -4.15 -3.95
N ALA A 188 11.42 -5.17 -3.93
CA ALA A 188 12.88 -5.04 -3.81
C ALA A 188 13.55 -4.24 -4.95
N ALA A 189 12.89 -4.09 -6.09
CA ALA A 189 13.42 -3.30 -7.21
C ALA A 189 13.22 -1.78 -7.04
N ASN A 190 12.40 -1.35 -6.08
CA ASN A 190 12.15 0.05 -5.82
C ASN A 190 13.19 0.67 -4.88
N ASN A 191 13.76 1.81 -5.26
CA ASN A 191 14.48 2.70 -4.35
C ASN A 191 13.50 3.75 -3.84
N VAL A 192 12.86 3.45 -2.71
CA VAL A 192 11.73 4.25 -2.19
C VAL A 192 12.17 5.65 -1.79
N GLU A 193 13.37 5.79 -1.23
CA GLU A 193 13.94 7.08 -0.86
C GLU A 193 14.13 7.97 -2.08
N ALA A 194 14.70 7.44 -3.16
CA ALA A 194 14.87 8.18 -4.40
C ALA A 194 13.52 8.51 -5.07
N MET A 195 12.55 7.60 -5.00
CA MET A 195 11.18 7.85 -5.50
C MET A 195 10.50 8.97 -4.69
N ALA A 196 10.68 9.00 -3.36
CA ALA A 196 10.17 10.07 -2.52
C ALA A 196 10.78 11.42 -2.92
N GLU A 197 12.10 11.48 -3.06
CA GLU A 197 12.81 12.69 -3.50
C GLU A 197 12.36 13.18 -4.88
N ALA A 198 12.21 12.27 -5.84
CA ALA A 198 11.82 12.61 -7.22
C ALA A 198 10.39 13.14 -7.35
N HIS A 199 9.47 12.65 -6.51
CA HIS A 199 8.04 12.91 -6.69
C HIS A 199 7.39 13.70 -5.54
N ALA A 200 8.15 14.16 -4.53
CA ALA A 200 7.64 14.85 -3.34
C ALA A 200 6.64 15.98 -3.67
N SER A 201 6.92 16.78 -4.71
CA SER A 201 6.07 17.90 -5.14
C SER A 201 4.66 17.50 -5.60
N ARG A 202 4.48 16.24 -5.97
CA ARG A 202 3.20 15.68 -6.45
C ARG A 202 2.56 14.74 -5.41
N VAL A 203 3.12 14.65 -4.21
CA VAL A 203 2.54 13.84 -3.11
C VAL A 203 1.58 14.70 -2.31
N HIS A 204 0.35 14.23 -2.11
CA HIS A 204 -0.68 14.94 -1.35
C HIS A 204 -1.08 14.24 -0.05
N PHE A 205 -0.66 12.99 0.12
CA PHE A 205 -0.84 12.22 1.34
C PHE A 205 0.31 11.21 1.50
N VAL A 206 0.79 10.99 2.73
CA VAL A 206 1.90 10.10 3.00
C VAL A 206 1.49 8.99 3.97
N HIS A 207 1.74 7.73 3.60
CA HIS A 207 1.61 6.57 4.46
C HIS A 207 3.00 6.08 4.85
N LEU A 208 3.35 6.21 6.14
CA LEU A 208 4.69 5.96 6.66
C LEU A 208 4.82 4.59 7.35
N ARG A 209 4.08 3.58 6.88
CA ARG A 209 4.32 2.19 7.31
C ARG A 209 5.59 1.64 6.68
N ASN A 210 6.20 0.66 7.32
CA ASN A 210 7.36 -0.02 6.81
C ASN A 210 7.12 -1.53 6.75
N VAL A 211 7.92 -2.25 5.98
CA VAL A 211 7.83 -3.69 5.80
C VAL A 211 9.22 -4.31 5.88
N ARG A 212 9.26 -5.61 6.17
CA ARG A 212 10.46 -6.44 6.02
C ARG A 212 10.15 -7.51 4.99
N ARG A 213 10.97 -7.58 3.94
CA ARG A 213 10.89 -8.66 2.95
C ARG A 213 11.41 -9.95 3.57
N THR A 214 10.71 -11.05 3.37
CA THR A 214 11.05 -12.35 3.98
C THR A 214 11.68 -13.32 3.00
N ASP A 215 11.53 -13.06 1.70
CA ASP A 215 12.16 -13.82 0.64
C ASP A 215 12.38 -12.99 -0.62
N ALA A 216 13.07 -13.57 -1.60
CA ALA A 216 13.28 -12.96 -2.92
C ALA A 216 12.06 -13.08 -3.86
N ALA A 217 11.04 -13.85 -3.48
CA ALA A 217 9.86 -14.06 -4.31
C ALA A 217 8.82 -12.94 -4.15
N GLY A 218 8.98 -12.07 -3.17
CA GLY A 218 8.09 -10.93 -2.91
C GLY A 218 7.17 -11.13 -1.72
N SER A 219 7.51 -12.05 -0.81
CA SER A 219 6.86 -12.17 0.49
C SER A 219 7.37 -11.09 1.44
N PHE A 220 6.50 -10.58 2.31
CA PHE A 220 6.86 -9.56 3.29
C PHE A 220 5.93 -9.60 4.51
N VAL A 221 6.40 -8.98 5.59
CA VAL A 221 5.65 -8.75 6.81
C VAL A 221 5.72 -7.27 7.19
N GLU A 222 4.66 -6.72 7.75
CA GLU A 222 4.67 -5.36 8.30
C GLU A 222 5.68 -5.30 9.46
N SER A 223 6.58 -4.33 9.43
CA SER A 223 7.61 -4.12 10.46
C SER A 223 7.27 -2.93 11.35
N ASP A 224 8.08 -2.71 12.37
CA ASP A 224 8.10 -1.44 13.07
C ASP A 224 8.42 -0.31 12.10
N HIS A 225 7.88 0.89 12.34
CA HIS A 225 7.96 2.01 11.39
C HIS A 225 9.40 2.45 11.11
N LEU A 226 10.27 2.39 12.09
CA LEU A 226 11.68 2.80 11.96
C LEU A 226 12.63 1.64 11.69
N ASP A 227 12.17 0.38 11.74
CA ASP A 227 13.00 -0.83 11.57
C ASP A 227 12.44 -1.73 10.46
N GLY A 228 12.52 -1.28 9.21
CA GLY A 228 12.11 -2.02 8.02
C GLY A 228 13.10 -1.86 6.88
N GLU A 229 12.64 -2.18 5.68
CA GLU A 229 13.45 -2.13 4.45
C GLU A 229 13.81 -0.72 4.00
N VAL A 230 12.95 0.27 4.34
CA VAL A 230 13.08 1.65 3.88
C VAL A 230 13.67 2.51 5.00
N ASP A 231 14.66 3.33 4.66
CA ASP A 231 15.21 4.36 5.55
C ASP A 231 14.15 5.45 5.80
N MET A 232 13.40 5.27 6.88
CA MET A 232 12.31 6.17 7.24
C MET A 232 12.81 7.58 7.58
N PHE A 233 14.05 7.74 8.07
CA PHE A 233 14.62 9.05 8.31
C PHE A 233 14.74 9.84 7.01
N ARG A 234 15.25 9.24 5.94
CA ARG A 234 15.39 9.90 4.63
C ARG A 234 14.03 10.29 4.06
N VAL A 235 13.05 9.39 4.13
CA VAL A 235 11.70 9.64 3.62
C VAL A 235 11.02 10.76 4.40
N VAL A 236 11.02 10.71 5.74
CA VAL A 236 10.40 11.75 6.58
C VAL A 236 11.08 13.09 6.36
N ARG A 237 12.41 13.11 6.23
CA ARG A 237 13.15 14.34 5.92
C ARG A 237 12.73 14.94 4.58
N THR A 238 12.60 14.12 3.54
CA THR A 238 12.14 14.56 2.21
C THR A 238 10.79 15.26 2.30
N PHE A 239 9.80 14.63 2.94
CA PHE A 239 8.47 15.22 3.03
C PHE A 239 8.38 16.40 4.01
N THR A 240 9.23 16.45 5.04
CA THR A 240 9.36 17.62 5.92
C THR A 240 9.88 18.82 5.14
N ARG A 241 10.91 18.65 4.31
CA ARG A 241 11.44 19.69 3.42
C ARG A 241 10.41 20.12 2.37
N GLU A 242 9.70 19.19 1.76
CA GLU A 242 8.66 19.51 0.80
C GLU A 242 7.54 20.35 1.43
N ARG A 243 7.09 19.99 2.64
CA ARG A 243 6.11 20.80 3.38
C ARG A 243 6.64 22.22 3.63
N ALA A 244 7.89 22.36 4.06
CA ALA A 244 8.51 23.67 4.28
C ALA A 244 8.58 24.49 2.98
N ARG A 245 8.94 23.87 1.87
CA ARG A 245 8.93 24.51 0.54
C ARG A 245 7.53 25.04 0.19
N ARG A 246 6.48 24.23 0.35
CA ARG A 246 5.08 24.65 0.08
C ARG A 246 4.66 25.84 0.94
N VAL A 247 5.02 25.84 2.21
CA VAL A 247 4.75 26.98 3.12
C VAL A 247 5.45 28.24 2.61
N ALA A 248 6.75 28.15 2.26
CA ALA A 248 7.53 29.28 1.77
C ALA A 248 7.01 29.84 0.44
N GLU A 249 6.47 28.97 -0.43
CA GLU A 249 5.87 29.35 -1.72
C GLU A 249 4.40 29.80 -1.61
N GLY A 250 3.82 29.79 -0.40
CA GLY A 250 2.47 30.28 -0.18
C GLY A 250 1.37 29.39 -0.77
N TRP A 251 1.57 28.06 -0.82
CA TRP A 251 0.52 27.16 -1.29
C TRP A 251 -0.71 27.27 -0.38
N ALA A 252 -1.89 27.39 -1.00
CA ALA A 252 -3.15 27.44 -0.27
C ALA A 252 -3.39 26.17 0.58
N ASP A 253 -2.83 25.03 0.15
CA ASP A 253 -2.85 23.77 0.87
C ASP A 253 -1.41 23.25 1.04
N ALA A 254 -0.61 23.96 1.83
CA ALA A 254 0.77 23.61 2.14
C ALA A 254 0.88 22.39 3.06
N GLY A 255 -0.20 22.01 3.73
CA GLY A 255 -0.24 20.84 4.59
C GLY A 255 0.05 19.56 3.80
N LEU A 256 0.99 18.75 4.26
CA LEU A 256 1.27 17.42 3.73
C LEU A 256 0.94 16.40 4.83
N PRO A 257 -0.33 15.93 4.92
CA PRO A 257 -0.72 15.02 5.96
C PRO A 257 -0.02 13.68 5.80
N PHE A 258 0.34 13.08 6.94
CA PHE A 258 0.83 11.72 6.98
C PHE A 258 0.10 10.90 8.04
N ARG A 259 0.18 9.59 7.90
CA ARG A 259 -0.28 8.63 8.91
C ARG A 259 0.71 7.46 9.02
N PRO A 260 0.78 6.78 10.18
CA PRO A 260 1.56 5.55 10.33
C PRO A 260 1.01 4.42 9.46
N ASP A 261 -0.23 4.56 8.97
CA ASP A 261 -1.01 3.63 8.17
C ASP A 261 -1.37 2.35 8.94
N HIS A 262 -0.50 1.35 8.98
CA HIS A 262 -0.69 0.15 9.79
C HIS A 262 0.04 0.23 11.13
N GLY A 263 -0.30 -0.69 12.04
CA GLY A 263 0.38 -0.88 13.32
C GLY A 263 0.12 -2.29 13.84
N HIS A 264 1.08 -2.86 14.56
CA HIS A 264 0.95 -4.19 15.12
C HIS A 264 -0.17 -4.27 16.16
N GLN A 265 -0.87 -5.40 16.22
CA GLN A 265 -1.69 -5.74 17.39
C GLN A 265 -0.76 -6.03 18.55
N MET A 266 -0.92 -5.33 19.67
CA MET A 266 -0.06 -5.48 20.84
C MET A 266 -0.79 -5.13 22.14
N LEU A 267 -0.21 -5.52 23.27
CA LEU A 267 -0.76 -5.23 24.59
C LEU A 267 -2.23 -5.65 24.70
N ASP A 268 -3.12 -4.72 25.02
CA ASP A 268 -4.53 -4.96 25.20
C ASP A 268 -5.26 -5.40 23.90
N ASP A 269 -4.71 -5.09 22.72
CA ASP A 269 -5.26 -5.57 21.47
C ASP A 269 -5.16 -7.11 21.31
N LEU A 270 -4.30 -7.76 22.10
CA LEU A 270 -4.09 -9.23 22.08
C LEU A 270 -5.06 -9.99 23.00
N ARG A 271 -5.93 -9.30 23.74
CA ARG A 271 -6.93 -9.93 24.59
C ARG A 271 -8.07 -10.49 23.77
N ASP A 272 -8.52 -11.69 24.08
CA ASP A 272 -9.56 -12.42 23.30
C ASP A 272 -10.89 -11.66 23.22
N GLU A 273 -11.24 -10.88 24.24
CA GLU A 273 -12.47 -10.08 24.27
C GLU A 273 -12.40 -8.80 23.43
N LYS A 274 -11.22 -8.41 22.94
CA LYS A 274 -11.02 -7.24 22.10
C LYS A 274 -11.20 -7.58 20.63
N LYS A 275 -12.15 -6.90 19.98
CA LYS A 275 -12.32 -6.97 18.53
C LYS A 275 -11.59 -5.77 17.92
N THR A 276 -10.47 -6.03 17.25
CA THR A 276 -9.71 -5.03 16.51
C THR A 276 -9.59 -5.44 15.05
N ASN A 277 -9.50 -4.47 14.16
CA ASN A 277 -9.16 -4.74 12.77
C ASN A 277 -7.64 -4.94 12.67
N PRO A 278 -7.16 -6.13 12.23
CA PRO A 278 -5.73 -6.37 12.05
C PRO A 278 -5.06 -5.28 11.22
N GLY A 279 -3.88 -4.83 11.67
CA GLY A 279 -3.14 -3.72 11.04
C GLY A 279 -3.68 -2.32 11.37
N TYR A 280 -4.90 -2.19 11.88
CA TYR A 280 -5.55 -0.88 12.12
C TYR A 280 -5.88 -0.63 13.60
N THR A 281 -5.18 -1.28 14.51
CA THR A 281 -5.38 -1.11 15.94
C THR A 281 -4.98 0.28 16.40
N ALA A 282 -5.66 0.78 17.43
CA ALA A 282 -5.35 2.11 17.98
C ALA A 282 -3.96 2.14 18.63
N ILE A 283 -3.61 1.09 19.41
CA ILE A 283 -2.34 1.04 20.15
C ILE A 283 -1.15 1.00 19.18
N GLY A 284 -1.12 0.07 18.23
CA GLY A 284 -0.03 -0.05 17.27
C GLY A 284 0.14 1.18 16.40
N ARG A 285 -0.96 1.78 15.94
CA ARG A 285 -0.89 3.03 15.15
C ARG A 285 -0.47 4.23 15.98
N LEU A 286 -0.87 4.33 17.24
CA LEU A 286 -0.39 5.40 18.15
C LEU A 286 1.11 5.27 18.42
N ARG A 287 1.62 4.05 18.60
CA ARG A 287 3.07 3.79 18.71
C ARG A 287 3.80 4.31 17.47
N GLY A 288 3.40 3.88 16.29
CA GLY A 288 4.01 4.32 15.04
C GLY A 288 3.91 5.83 14.82
N LEU A 289 2.76 6.44 15.15
CA LEU A 289 2.59 7.88 15.09
C LEU A 289 3.54 8.62 16.03
N ALA A 290 3.75 8.11 17.25
CA ALA A 290 4.67 8.72 18.21
C ALA A 290 6.12 8.63 17.73
N GLU A 291 6.54 7.47 17.20
CA GLU A 291 7.87 7.27 16.61
C GLU A 291 8.13 8.24 15.45
N ILE A 292 7.20 8.33 14.50
CA ILE A 292 7.31 9.21 13.32
C ILE A 292 7.30 10.68 13.73
N ARG A 293 6.46 11.11 14.67
CA ARG A 293 6.43 12.49 15.14
C ARG A 293 7.72 12.86 15.87
N GLY A 294 8.25 11.96 16.68
CA GLY A 294 9.56 12.16 17.33
C GLY A 294 10.68 12.32 16.31
N LEU A 295 10.70 11.46 15.29
CA LEU A 295 11.65 11.55 14.19
C LEU A 295 11.50 12.87 13.42
N GLN A 296 10.29 13.29 13.07
CA GLN A 296 10.03 14.55 12.38
C GLN A 296 10.50 15.76 13.19
N GLU A 297 10.21 15.79 14.50
CA GLU A 297 10.66 16.86 15.38
C GLU A 297 12.19 16.94 15.45
N ALA A 298 12.89 15.81 15.53
CA ALA A 298 14.34 15.77 15.50
C ALA A 298 14.89 16.33 14.18
N ILE A 299 14.30 15.94 13.04
CA ILE A 299 14.70 16.46 11.73
C ILE A 299 14.51 17.98 11.66
N VAL A 300 13.36 18.50 12.08
CA VAL A 300 13.09 19.94 12.06
C VAL A 300 14.12 20.71 12.88
N ARG A 301 14.52 20.22 14.06
CA ARG A 301 15.53 20.87 14.91
C ARG A 301 16.91 20.87 14.26
N VAL A 302 17.34 19.72 13.76
CA VAL A 302 18.65 19.58 13.08
C VAL A 302 18.73 20.48 11.85
N GLU A 303 17.68 20.56 11.04
CA GLU A 303 17.65 21.40 9.84
C GLU A 303 17.69 22.90 10.21
N ARG A 304 17.05 23.31 11.30
CA ARG A 304 17.14 24.69 11.82
C ARG A 304 18.53 25.05 12.32
N GLU A 305 19.17 24.16 13.09
CA GLU A 305 20.53 24.35 13.59
C GLU A 305 21.56 24.39 12.45
N ALA A 306 21.35 23.66 11.38
CA ALA A 306 22.21 23.67 10.19
C ALA A 306 22.07 24.93 9.31
N GLY A 307 21.25 25.91 9.71
CA GLY A 307 21.02 27.18 8.99
C GLY A 307 19.92 27.12 7.94
N GLY A 308 19.09 26.07 7.98
CA GLY A 308 17.88 25.99 7.19
C GLY A 308 16.68 26.55 7.97
N GLU A 309 16.09 27.66 7.54
CA GLU A 309 14.79 28.11 8.05
C GLU A 309 13.70 27.09 7.65
N VAL A 310 13.50 26.08 8.48
CA VAL A 310 12.32 25.23 8.42
C VAL A 310 11.32 25.80 9.40
N SER A 311 10.41 26.65 8.95
CA SER A 311 9.30 27.12 9.77
C SER A 311 8.42 25.93 10.18
N GLY A 312 8.21 25.78 11.48
CA GLY A 312 7.41 24.72 12.10
C GLY A 312 5.92 24.83 11.80
#